data_77db3fe09620db575a88f9d12aa9459a
#
_entry.id   77db3fe09620db575a88f9d12aa9459a
#
_cell.length_a   1.000
_cell.length_b   1.000
_cell.length_c   1.000
_cell.angle_alpha   90.00
_cell.angle_beta   90.00
_cell.angle_gamma   90.00
#
_symmetry.space_group_name_H-M   'P 1'
#
loop_
_entity.id
_entity.type
_entity.pdbx_description
1 polymer ?
#
loop_
_entity_poly.entity_id
_entity_poly.type
_entity_poly.pdbx_seq_one_letter_code
_entity_poly.pdbx_strand_id
1 'polypeptide(L)'
;PYARTTGVNGKRAMILDLASTDPDGWENDTNPNAGMTYNDAVIYELHVRDLSSDESSGIQNTGKFLGLTETGTTTASGIPTGLDHMKDLGITHVHLLPVYDYASVDETQSDKPQFNWGYDPENYNVPEGSYSTDPYNGAVRVAEMKQMVKALHDNQISVIMDVVYNHVYNASDFCVNQIVPGYFSRVDADGKYSNGSDCGCLLYTSDAA
;
A
#
# COMPACT_ATOMS: atom_id res chain seq x y z
N PRO A 1 -10.32 -7.68 -13.06
CA PRO A 1 -9.27 -7.04 -12.28
C PRO A 1 -8.20 -6.42 -13.18
N TYR A 2 -7.69 -5.29 -12.79
CA TYR A 2 -6.65 -4.58 -13.51
C TYR A 2 -5.77 -3.80 -12.53
N ALA A 3 -4.52 -3.56 -12.93
CA ALA A 3 -3.61 -2.66 -12.23
C ALA A 3 -3.00 -1.68 -13.21
N ARG A 4 -2.65 -0.48 -12.77
CA ARG A 4 -1.83 0.42 -13.56
C ARG A 4 -0.38 -0.01 -13.51
N THR A 5 0.36 0.32 -14.56
CA THR A 5 1.73 -0.15 -14.70
C THR A 5 2.77 0.83 -14.19
N THR A 6 2.39 2.09 -14.01
CA THR A 6 3.30 3.13 -13.50
C THR A 6 2.46 4.19 -12.77
N GLY A 7 2.88 4.67 -11.61
CA GLY A 7 2.21 5.68 -10.82
C GLY A 7 1.96 7.00 -11.56
N VAL A 8 2.52 8.09 -11.10
CA VAL A 8 2.33 9.42 -11.70
C VAL A 8 2.59 9.47 -13.21
N ASN A 9 3.46 8.62 -13.73
CA ASN A 9 3.79 8.51 -15.16
C ASN A 9 2.92 7.48 -15.90
N GLY A 10 2.09 6.72 -15.22
CA GLY A 10 1.33 5.61 -15.78
C GLY A 10 -0.06 5.99 -16.23
N LYS A 11 -0.30 5.90 -17.53
CA LYS A 11 -1.63 6.14 -18.15
C LYS A 11 -2.29 4.85 -18.66
N ARG A 12 -1.76 3.67 -18.27
CA ARG A 12 -2.21 2.37 -18.77
C ARG A 12 -2.65 1.48 -17.62
N ALA A 13 -3.69 0.70 -17.86
CA ALA A 13 -4.11 -0.38 -16.99
C ALA A 13 -3.64 -1.73 -17.56
N MET A 14 -3.37 -2.68 -16.70
CA MET A 14 -3.06 -4.04 -17.05
C MET A 14 -4.23 -4.95 -16.65
N ILE A 15 -4.67 -5.80 -17.56
CA ILE A 15 -5.66 -6.85 -17.25
C ILE A 15 -4.88 -8.05 -16.72
N LEU A 16 -5.20 -8.46 -15.50
CA LEU A 16 -4.50 -9.54 -14.81
C LEU A 16 -5.47 -10.68 -14.48
N ASP A 17 -4.96 -11.90 -14.58
CA ASP A 17 -5.51 -13.03 -13.83
C ASP A 17 -4.95 -12.96 -12.39
N LEU A 18 -5.78 -12.56 -11.44
CA LEU A 18 -5.33 -12.40 -10.05
C LEU A 18 -4.92 -13.72 -9.41
N ALA A 19 -5.49 -14.85 -9.83
CA ALA A 19 -5.10 -16.15 -9.31
C ALA A 19 -3.65 -16.52 -9.72
N SER A 20 -3.19 -16.04 -10.87
CA SER A 20 -1.79 -16.25 -11.29
C SER A 20 -0.77 -15.49 -10.45
N THR A 21 -1.21 -14.59 -9.57
CA THR A 21 -0.35 -13.81 -8.66
C THR A 21 -0.37 -14.33 -7.22
N ASP A 22 -1.07 -15.43 -6.97
CA ASP A 22 -1.19 -16.00 -5.64
C ASP A 22 0.12 -16.69 -5.23
N PRO A 23 0.67 -16.39 -4.06
CA PRO A 23 1.77 -17.17 -3.49
C PRO A 23 1.29 -18.56 -3.05
N ASP A 24 2.22 -19.48 -2.86
CA ASP A 24 1.92 -20.83 -2.41
C ASP A 24 1.09 -20.82 -1.12
N GLY A 25 -0.01 -21.56 -1.12
CA GLY A 25 -0.93 -21.68 0.03
C GLY A 25 -1.86 -20.49 0.24
N TRP A 26 -1.93 -19.55 -0.71
CA TRP A 26 -2.82 -18.38 -0.62
C TRP A 26 -4.29 -18.75 -0.51
N GLU A 27 -4.71 -19.84 -1.14
CA GLU A 27 -6.09 -20.35 -1.09
C GLU A 27 -6.56 -20.75 0.31
N ASN A 28 -5.60 -20.99 1.23
CA ASN A 28 -5.87 -21.32 2.63
C ASN A 28 -5.51 -20.17 3.58
N ASP A 29 -5.10 -19.02 3.05
CA ASP A 29 -4.73 -17.88 3.87
C ASP A 29 -5.95 -17.30 4.60
N THR A 30 -5.78 -17.01 5.87
CA THR A 30 -6.82 -16.44 6.72
C THR A 30 -6.23 -15.42 7.67
N ASN A 31 -7.03 -14.43 8.07
CA ASN A 31 -6.61 -13.50 9.11
C ASN A 31 -6.36 -14.25 10.43
N PRO A 32 -5.10 -14.32 10.92
CA PRO A 32 -4.74 -15.11 12.11
C PRO A 32 -5.41 -14.62 13.39
N ASN A 33 -5.79 -13.36 13.46
CA ASN A 33 -6.42 -12.74 14.62
C ASN A 33 -7.91 -12.46 14.41
N ALA A 34 -8.56 -13.16 13.48
CA ALA A 34 -9.99 -13.06 13.26
C ALA A 34 -10.75 -13.42 14.55
N GLY A 35 -11.58 -12.51 15.03
CA GLY A 35 -12.32 -12.70 16.28
C GLY A 35 -11.62 -12.23 17.55
N MET A 36 -10.40 -11.70 17.45
CA MET A 36 -9.74 -11.01 18.56
C MET A 36 -10.54 -9.77 18.97
N THR A 37 -10.61 -9.49 20.28
CA THR A 37 -11.28 -8.25 20.74
C THR A 37 -10.34 -7.06 20.58
N TYR A 38 -10.91 -5.86 20.43
CA TYR A 38 -10.11 -4.64 20.28
C TYR A 38 -9.17 -4.38 21.48
N ASN A 39 -9.54 -4.86 22.67
CA ASN A 39 -8.73 -4.70 23.88
C ASN A 39 -7.47 -5.58 23.89
N ASP A 40 -7.45 -6.63 23.09
CA ASP A 40 -6.35 -7.58 22.99
C ASP A 40 -5.40 -7.25 21.83
N ALA A 41 -5.80 -6.28 20.97
CA ALA A 41 -5.01 -5.89 19.82
C ALA A 41 -3.81 -5.04 20.21
N VAL A 42 -2.63 -5.45 19.75
CA VAL A 42 -1.38 -4.68 19.81
C VAL A 42 -1.05 -4.28 18.37
N ILE A 43 -1.21 -2.99 18.06
CA ILE A 43 -1.08 -2.47 16.69
C ILE A 43 0.26 -1.76 16.55
N TYR A 44 0.99 -2.10 15.50
CA TYR A 44 2.23 -1.44 15.10
C TYR A 44 2.02 -0.74 13.76
N GLU A 45 2.00 0.59 13.79
CA GLU A 45 1.91 1.38 12.56
C GLU A 45 3.29 1.50 11.90
N LEU A 46 3.37 1.27 10.61
CA LEU A 46 4.63 1.39 9.88
C LEU A 46 4.42 1.88 8.45
N HIS A 47 5.47 2.52 7.93
CA HIS A 47 5.65 2.84 6.53
C HIS A 47 6.56 1.78 5.90
N VAL A 48 6.12 1.15 4.79
CA VAL A 48 6.83 0.02 4.16
C VAL A 48 8.28 0.35 3.84
N ARG A 49 8.54 1.55 3.30
CA ARG A 49 9.89 1.98 2.97
C ARG A 49 10.73 2.21 4.22
N ASP A 50 10.21 2.93 5.20
CA ASP A 50 11.00 3.39 6.34
C ASP A 50 11.43 2.26 7.26
N LEU A 51 10.64 1.17 7.32
CA LEU A 51 10.99 -0.03 8.09
C LEU A 51 12.39 -0.56 7.75
N SER A 52 12.82 -0.42 6.52
CA SER A 52 14.05 -1.03 6.02
C SER A 52 15.02 -0.04 5.36
N SER A 53 14.75 1.28 5.44
CA SER A 53 15.55 2.31 4.76
C SER A 53 16.97 2.46 5.31
N ASP A 54 17.18 2.14 6.58
CA ASP A 54 18.50 2.20 7.19
C ASP A 54 19.31 0.95 6.83
N GLU A 55 20.51 1.14 6.32
CA GLU A 55 21.43 0.05 5.92
C GLU A 55 21.71 -0.91 7.10
N SER A 56 21.63 -0.44 8.34
CA SER A 56 21.83 -1.27 9.53
C SER A 56 20.68 -2.23 9.79
N SER A 57 19.59 -2.14 9.07
CA SER A 57 18.45 -3.07 9.17
C SER A 57 18.81 -4.50 8.79
N GLY A 58 19.83 -4.70 7.94
CA GLY A 58 20.20 -6.00 7.39
C GLY A 58 19.18 -6.59 6.41
N ILE A 59 18.10 -5.86 6.10
CA ILE A 59 17.08 -6.25 5.12
C ILE A 59 17.61 -6.04 3.72
N GLN A 60 17.43 -7.03 2.83
CA GLN A 60 17.95 -7.00 1.47
C GLN A 60 16.99 -6.27 0.50
N ASN A 61 15.68 -6.52 0.63
CA ASN A 61 14.66 -5.86 -0.19
C ASN A 61 14.25 -4.53 0.45
N THR A 62 15.19 -3.61 0.55
CA THR A 62 15.03 -2.31 1.21
C THR A 62 13.92 -1.50 0.56
N GLY A 63 12.97 -1.04 1.39
CA GLY A 63 11.84 -0.21 0.97
C GLY A 63 10.80 -0.92 0.10
N LYS A 64 10.79 -2.25 0.08
CA LYS A 64 9.90 -3.07 -0.75
C LYS A 64 8.94 -3.92 0.08
N PHE A 65 7.81 -4.34 -0.52
CA PHE A 65 6.91 -5.30 0.09
C PHE A 65 7.66 -6.55 0.56
N LEU A 66 8.60 -7.03 -0.25
CA LEU A 66 9.40 -8.22 0.07
C LEU A 66 10.29 -8.02 1.30
N GLY A 67 10.66 -6.80 1.67
CA GLY A 67 11.40 -6.53 2.89
C GLY A 67 10.65 -6.96 4.17
N LEU A 68 9.32 -6.99 4.12
CA LEU A 68 8.49 -7.47 5.23
C LEU A 68 8.34 -9.00 5.25
N THR A 69 8.88 -9.71 4.29
CA THR A 69 8.87 -11.19 4.25
C THR A 69 10.16 -11.80 4.79
N GLU A 70 11.20 -10.98 4.93
CA GLU A 70 12.52 -11.46 5.33
C GLU A 70 12.58 -11.81 6.82
N THR A 71 13.21 -12.95 7.11
CA THR A 71 13.46 -13.44 8.47
C THR A 71 14.94 -13.60 8.72
N GLY A 72 15.35 -13.61 9.99
CA GLY A 72 16.77 -13.74 10.39
C GLY A 72 17.57 -12.44 10.16
N THR A 73 16.91 -11.32 9.87
CA THR A 73 17.56 -10.02 9.70
C THR A 73 17.91 -9.42 11.05
N THR A 74 19.10 -8.86 11.15
CA THR A 74 19.61 -8.28 12.40
C THR A 74 20.47 -7.06 12.13
N THR A 75 20.57 -6.18 13.11
CA THR A 75 21.62 -5.15 13.12
C THR A 75 23.00 -5.78 13.26
N ALA A 76 24.05 -5.00 13.07
CA ALA A 76 25.44 -5.44 13.29
C ALA A 76 25.71 -5.92 14.72
N SER A 77 24.91 -5.50 15.69
CA SER A 77 24.96 -5.95 17.10
C SER A 77 24.09 -7.18 17.39
N GLY A 78 23.47 -7.76 16.37
CA GLY A 78 22.64 -8.97 16.48
C GLY A 78 21.22 -8.73 17.01
N ILE A 79 20.72 -7.48 16.99
CA ILE A 79 19.34 -7.17 17.39
C ILE A 79 18.43 -7.47 16.20
N PRO A 80 17.35 -8.24 16.39
CA PRO A 80 16.38 -8.54 15.34
C PRO A 80 15.77 -7.28 14.72
N THR A 81 15.57 -7.31 13.40
CA THR A 81 14.98 -6.22 12.63
C THR A 81 13.79 -6.74 11.81
N GLY A 82 13.06 -5.85 11.16
CA GLY A 82 11.97 -6.20 10.26
C GLY A 82 10.91 -7.10 10.91
N LEU A 83 10.57 -8.19 10.23
CA LEU A 83 9.55 -9.13 10.68
C LEU A 83 9.87 -9.77 12.03
N ASP A 84 11.12 -10.15 12.26
CA ASP A 84 11.50 -10.77 13.54
C ASP A 84 11.44 -9.79 14.72
N HIS A 85 11.76 -8.51 14.49
CA HIS A 85 11.55 -7.47 15.49
C HIS A 85 10.05 -7.33 15.87
N MET A 86 9.17 -7.32 14.88
CA MET A 86 7.72 -7.24 15.12
C MET A 86 7.21 -8.45 15.93
N LYS A 87 7.74 -9.64 15.65
CA LYS A 87 7.44 -10.84 16.44
C LYS A 87 7.93 -10.73 17.87
N ASP A 88 9.14 -10.26 18.10
CA ASP A 88 9.72 -10.07 19.44
C ASP A 88 8.94 -9.04 20.26
N LEU A 89 8.37 -8.02 19.62
CA LEU A 89 7.48 -7.06 20.26
C LEU A 89 6.12 -7.66 20.65
N GLY A 90 5.76 -8.82 20.10
CA GLY A 90 4.49 -9.49 20.38
C GLY A 90 3.29 -8.73 19.82
N ILE A 91 3.45 -8.00 18.71
CA ILE A 91 2.34 -7.33 18.04
C ILE A 91 1.38 -8.34 17.43
N THR A 92 0.12 -7.96 17.35
CA THR A 92 -0.93 -8.78 16.72
C THR A 92 -1.32 -8.24 15.35
N HIS A 93 -1.11 -6.96 15.12
CA HIS A 93 -1.49 -6.29 13.88
C HIS A 93 -0.40 -5.32 13.42
N VAL A 94 -0.14 -5.33 12.12
CA VAL A 94 0.57 -4.26 11.44
C VAL A 94 -0.45 -3.33 10.79
N HIS A 95 -0.36 -2.04 11.06
CA HIS A 95 -1.11 -0.99 10.38
C HIS A 95 -0.19 -0.34 9.36
N LEU A 96 -0.38 -0.67 8.10
CA LEU A 96 0.41 -0.12 7.00
C LEU A 96 -0.12 1.27 6.63
N LEU A 97 0.77 2.30 6.62
CA LEU A 97 0.45 3.54 5.92
C LEU A 97 0.09 3.20 4.45
N PRO A 98 -0.60 4.11 3.73
CA PRO A 98 -1.18 3.76 2.44
C PRO A 98 -0.21 3.03 1.50
N VAL A 99 -0.65 1.89 0.99
CA VAL A 99 0.14 0.97 0.15
C VAL A 99 -0.41 0.81 -1.25
N TYR A 100 -1.40 1.61 -1.63
CA TYR A 100 -1.85 1.67 -3.01
C TYR A 100 -1.40 2.96 -3.68
N ASP A 101 -1.38 2.91 -4.99
CA ASP A 101 -0.79 3.82 -5.97
C ASP A 101 -1.07 5.30 -5.67
N TYR A 102 -0.06 6.02 -5.26
CA TYR A 102 -0.07 7.43 -4.93
C TYR A 102 0.85 8.22 -5.88
N ALA A 103 0.60 9.51 -6.02
CA ALA A 103 1.12 10.30 -7.15
C ALA A 103 2.53 10.83 -6.96
N SER A 104 2.92 11.22 -5.74
CA SER A 104 4.13 12.05 -5.56
C SER A 104 5.44 11.27 -5.49
N VAL A 105 5.45 9.99 -5.83
CA VAL A 105 6.68 9.22 -6.05
C VAL A 105 6.82 8.88 -7.52
N ASP A 106 7.94 9.27 -8.11
CA ASP A 106 8.30 8.92 -9.48
C ASP A 106 8.92 7.52 -9.50
N GLU A 107 8.14 6.51 -9.83
CA GLU A 107 8.55 5.11 -9.90
C GLU A 107 9.64 4.85 -10.94
N THR A 108 9.83 5.77 -11.89
CA THR A 108 10.91 5.67 -12.90
C THR A 108 12.28 6.04 -12.33
N GLN A 109 12.32 6.58 -11.12
CA GLN A 109 13.51 7.04 -10.41
C GLN A 109 13.65 6.36 -9.05
N SER A 110 13.40 5.07 -8.99
CA SER A 110 13.41 4.27 -7.76
C SER A 110 14.77 4.23 -7.04
N ASP A 111 15.85 4.60 -7.73
CA ASP A 111 17.20 4.77 -7.20
C ASP A 111 17.40 6.08 -6.42
N LYS A 112 16.46 7.02 -6.53
CA LYS A 112 16.51 8.29 -5.81
C LYS A 112 15.71 8.22 -4.53
N PRO A 113 16.20 8.84 -3.44
CA PRO A 113 15.42 8.96 -2.23
C PRO A 113 14.19 9.86 -2.50
N GLN A 114 13.01 9.29 -2.38
CA GLN A 114 11.73 9.94 -2.49
C GLN A 114 10.90 9.54 -1.29
N PHE A 115 10.30 10.51 -0.62
CA PHE A 115 9.46 10.26 0.55
C PHE A 115 8.03 10.71 0.28
N ASN A 116 7.08 9.84 0.61
CA ASN A 116 5.67 10.13 0.61
C ASN A 116 4.97 9.26 1.65
N TRP A 117 4.07 9.82 2.39
CA TRP A 117 3.24 9.05 3.34
C TRP A 117 2.13 8.24 2.66
N GLY A 118 1.84 8.50 1.38
CA GLY A 118 0.84 7.79 0.59
C GLY A 118 -0.57 8.38 0.64
N TYR A 119 -0.75 9.58 1.20
CA TYR A 119 -2.06 10.23 1.33
C TYR A 119 -2.47 11.11 0.13
N ASP A 120 -1.88 10.87 -1.02
CA ASP A 120 -2.20 11.50 -2.30
C ASP A 120 -2.55 10.47 -3.38
N PRO A 121 -3.66 9.73 -3.20
CA PRO A 121 -3.99 8.59 -4.05
C PRO A 121 -4.21 9.00 -5.50
N GLU A 122 -3.63 8.23 -6.42
CA GLU A 122 -3.87 8.35 -7.86
C GLU A 122 -4.79 7.23 -8.36
N ASN A 123 -4.52 5.99 -7.98
CA ASN A 123 -5.31 4.84 -8.39
C ASN A 123 -5.69 3.98 -7.20
N TYR A 124 -6.97 3.96 -6.87
CA TYR A 124 -7.48 3.16 -5.77
C TYR A 124 -7.33 1.66 -5.98
N ASN A 125 -6.99 0.94 -4.92
CA ASN A 125 -6.92 -0.51 -4.87
C ASN A 125 -5.91 -1.12 -5.87
N VAL A 126 -4.88 -0.36 -6.22
CA VAL A 126 -3.75 -0.80 -7.04
C VAL A 126 -2.50 -0.74 -6.16
N PRO A 127 -1.73 -1.81 -6.00
CA PRO A 127 -0.52 -1.77 -5.17
C PRO A 127 0.48 -0.72 -5.64
N GLU A 128 1.07 0.00 -4.69
CA GLU A 128 2.07 1.04 -4.95
C GLU A 128 3.31 0.45 -5.65
N GLY A 129 3.70 1.05 -6.75
CA GLY A 129 4.78 0.53 -7.57
C GLY A 129 6.16 0.73 -6.97
N SER A 130 6.39 1.80 -6.21
CA SER A 130 7.68 2.04 -5.57
C SER A 130 8.02 0.98 -4.51
N TYR A 131 7.01 0.27 -4.00
CA TYR A 131 7.19 -0.85 -3.08
C TYR A 131 7.38 -2.20 -3.78
N SER A 132 7.26 -2.25 -5.10
CA SER A 132 7.51 -3.46 -5.90
C SER A 132 8.93 -3.48 -6.48
N THR A 133 9.45 -4.67 -6.73
CA THR A 133 10.74 -4.84 -7.41
C THR A 133 10.66 -4.53 -8.90
N ASP A 134 9.46 -4.63 -9.50
CA ASP A 134 9.18 -4.20 -10.87
C ASP A 134 7.91 -3.33 -10.91
N PRO A 135 8.05 -2.01 -10.81
CA PRO A 135 6.92 -1.09 -10.81
C PRO A 135 6.12 -1.08 -12.13
N TYR A 136 6.74 -1.54 -13.22
CA TYR A 136 6.09 -1.54 -14.54
C TYR A 136 5.22 -2.75 -14.80
N ASN A 137 5.31 -3.76 -13.94
CA ASN A 137 4.56 -4.99 -14.08
C ASN A 137 3.52 -5.14 -12.95
N GLY A 138 2.26 -4.88 -13.28
CA GLY A 138 1.15 -4.97 -12.31
C GLY A 138 1.00 -6.35 -11.68
N ALA A 139 1.39 -7.44 -12.37
CA ALA A 139 1.37 -8.78 -11.79
C ALA A 139 2.40 -8.92 -10.67
N VAL A 140 3.59 -8.34 -10.84
CA VAL A 140 4.64 -8.35 -9.81
C VAL A 140 4.20 -7.54 -8.61
N ARG A 141 3.64 -6.34 -8.80
CA ARG A 141 3.10 -5.52 -7.71
C ARG A 141 2.10 -6.30 -6.84
N VAL A 142 1.15 -6.97 -7.49
CA VAL A 142 0.11 -7.75 -6.80
C VAL A 142 0.70 -8.97 -6.11
N ALA A 143 1.59 -9.72 -6.78
CA ALA A 143 2.21 -10.90 -6.22
C ALA A 143 3.03 -10.59 -4.97
N GLU A 144 3.86 -9.54 -5.02
CA GLU A 144 4.72 -9.15 -3.90
C GLU A 144 3.91 -8.62 -2.71
N MET A 145 2.83 -7.86 -2.96
CA MET A 145 1.93 -7.44 -1.89
C MET A 145 1.23 -8.65 -1.23
N LYS A 146 0.78 -9.64 -2.02
CA LYS A 146 0.22 -10.89 -1.47
C LYS A 146 1.25 -11.68 -0.67
N GLN A 147 2.50 -11.77 -1.15
CA GLN A 147 3.58 -12.42 -0.42
C GLN A 147 3.84 -11.75 0.93
N MET A 148 3.84 -10.42 0.97
CA MET A 148 3.96 -9.67 2.22
C MET A 148 2.82 -10.01 3.19
N VAL A 149 1.57 -9.93 2.73
CA VAL A 149 0.40 -10.26 3.56
C VAL A 149 0.50 -11.70 4.08
N LYS A 150 0.81 -12.65 3.18
CA LYS A 150 0.96 -14.06 3.54
C LYS A 150 2.06 -14.28 4.60
N ALA A 151 3.21 -13.64 4.42
CA ALA A 151 4.32 -13.76 5.38
C ALA A 151 3.95 -13.21 6.77
N LEU A 152 3.23 -12.09 6.83
CA LEU A 152 2.72 -11.54 8.09
C LEU A 152 1.71 -12.50 8.74
N HIS A 153 0.74 -13.00 7.98
CA HIS A 153 -0.26 -13.97 8.48
C HIS A 153 0.38 -15.27 8.98
N ASP A 154 1.35 -15.81 8.26
CA ASP A 154 2.09 -17.02 8.66
C ASP A 154 2.86 -16.81 9.98
N ASN A 155 3.20 -15.57 10.31
CA ASN A 155 3.82 -15.18 11.56
C ASN A 155 2.83 -14.64 12.60
N GLN A 156 1.54 -14.93 12.45
CA GLN A 156 0.46 -14.55 13.38
C GLN A 156 0.24 -13.03 13.51
N ILE A 157 0.59 -12.27 12.50
CA ILE A 157 0.41 -10.81 12.42
C ILE A 157 -0.64 -10.50 11.37
N SER A 158 -1.76 -9.92 11.77
CA SER A 158 -2.80 -9.43 10.86
C SER A 158 -2.42 -8.12 10.21
N VAL A 159 -2.96 -7.84 9.03
CA VAL A 159 -2.68 -6.62 8.27
C VAL A 159 -3.89 -5.68 8.33
N ILE A 160 -3.65 -4.45 8.72
CA ILE A 160 -4.58 -3.32 8.60
C ILE A 160 -4.03 -2.40 7.50
N MET A 161 -4.86 -2.10 6.51
CA MET A 161 -4.49 -1.19 5.44
C MET A 161 -5.12 0.18 5.70
N ASP A 162 -4.29 1.23 5.75
CA ASP A 162 -4.77 2.61 5.71
C ASP A 162 -5.23 2.95 4.30
N VAL A 163 -6.45 3.43 4.18
CA VAL A 163 -7.09 3.68 2.88
C VAL A 163 -7.70 5.08 2.81
N VAL A 164 -7.42 5.78 1.71
CA VAL A 164 -7.87 7.15 1.47
C VAL A 164 -8.87 7.15 0.33
N TYR A 165 -10.18 7.25 0.65
CA TYR A 165 -11.25 7.27 -0.36
C TYR A 165 -11.99 8.60 -0.44
N ASN A 166 -11.54 9.63 0.30
CA ASN A 166 -12.21 10.92 0.34
C ASN A 166 -11.71 11.92 -0.72
N HIS A 167 -10.53 11.72 -1.27
CA HIS A 167 -9.95 12.57 -2.31
C HIS A 167 -9.02 11.78 -3.23
N VAL A 168 -8.63 12.41 -4.35
CA VAL A 168 -7.57 11.96 -5.25
C VAL A 168 -6.55 13.07 -5.42
N TYR A 169 -5.34 12.72 -5.82
CA TYR A 169 -4.26 13.69 -6.04
C TYR A 169 -4.66 14.80 -7.02
N ASN A 170 -5.24 14.43 -8.17
CA ASN A 170 -5.69 15.41 -9.18
C ASN A 170 -7.06 15.02 -9.75
N ALA A 171 -8.10 15.70 -9.31
CA ALA A 171 -9.46 15.43 -9.78
C ALA A 171 -9.65 15.67 -11.28
N SER A 172 -8.89 16.59 -11.88
CA SER A 172 -8.99 16.89 -13.31
C SER A 172 -8.45 15.77 -14.20
N ASP A 173 -7.43 15.05 -13.72
CA ASP A 173 -6.82 13.93 -14.43
C ASP A 173 -7.35 12.57 -13.96
N PHE A 174 -8.18 12.55 -12.94
CA PHE A 174 -8.71 11.31 -12.40
C PHE A 174 -9.53 10.56 -13.46
N CYS A 175 -9.09 9.35 -13.79
CA CYS A 175 -9.62 8.58 -14.92
C CYS A 175 -11.13 8.34 -14.81
N VAL A 176 -11.66 8.20 -13.61
CA VAL A 176 -13.09 7.95 -13.38
C VAL A 176 -13.91 9.20 -13.67
N ASN A 177 -13.39 10.40 -13.36
CA ASN A 177 -14.05 11.66 -13.72
C ASN A 177 -14.08 11.89 -15.24
N GLN A 178 -13.12 11.35 -15.97
CA GLN A 178 -13.09 11.42 -17.43
C GLN A 178 -14.12 10.47 -18.07
N ILE A 179 -14.36 9.32 -17.45
CA ILE A 179 -15.33 8.32 -17.94
C ILE A 179 -16.77 8.75 -17.59
N VAL A 180 -16.99 9.21 -16.37
CA VAL A 180 -18.31 9.62 -15.85
C VAL A 180 -18.19 10.99 -15.15
N PRO A 181 -18.16 12.09 -15.91
CA PRO A 181 -18.03 13.43 -15.33
C PRO A 181 -19.14 13.75 -14.32
N GLY A 182 -18.73 14.34 -13.18
CA GLY A 182 -19.65 14.78 -12.13
C GLY A 182 -20.26 13.68 -11.25
N TYR A 183 -19.87 12.43 -11.45
CA TYR A 183 -20.38 11.32 -10.63
C TYR A 183 -19.57 11.08 -9.35
N PHE A 184 -18.26 11.08 -9.44
CA PHE A 184 -17.40 10.74 -8.31
C PHE A 184 -16.93 11.95 -7.51
N SER A 185 -16.53 13.03 -8.18
CA SER A 185 -16.04 14.22 -7.50
C SER A 185 -17.14 15.24 -7.30
N ARG A 186 -17.22 15.78 -6.10
CA ARG A 186 -18.15 16.88 -5.79
C ARG A 186 -17.71 18.15 -6.49
N VAL A 187 -18.68 18.81 -7.11
CA VAL A 187 -18.50 20.11 -7.76
C VAL A 187 -19.47 21.13 -7.17
N ASP A 188 -19.07 22.38 -7.14
CA ASP A 188 -19.92 23.50 -6.78
C ASP A 188 -20.85 23.94 -7.93
N ALA A 189 -21.65 24.99 -7.71
CA ALA A 189 -22.58 25.50 -8.72
C ALA A 189 -21.87 26.06 -9.96
N ASP A 190 -20.60 26.43 -9.86
CA ASP A 190 -19.78 26.96 -10.94
C ASP A 190 -18.99 25.84 -11.67
N GLY A 191 -19.18 24.58 -11.28
CA GLY A 191 -18.49 23.42 -11.84
C GLY A 191 -17.07 23.22 -11.38
N LYS A 192 -16.63 23.88 -10.29
CA LYS A 192 -15.32 23.68 -9.68
C LYS A 192 -15.35 22.55 -8.69
N TYR A 193 -14.27 21.80 -8.61
CA TYR A 193 -14.14 20.74 -7.61
C TYR A 193 -14.19 21.32 -6.18
N SER A 194 -15.00 20.68 -5.32
CA SER A 194 -15.12 21.05 -3.92
C SER A 194 -13.82 20.72 -3.18
N ASN A 195 -13.31 21.65 -2.38
CA ASN A 195 -12.11 21.45 -1.55
C ASN A 195 -12.48 21.14 -0.08
N GLY A 196 -13.56 20.47 0.17
CA GLY A 196 -14.01 20.17 1.53
C GLY A 196 -13.10 19.23 2.32
N SER A 197 -12.19 18.53 1.66
CA SER A 197 -11.15 17.69 2.29
C SER A 197 -9.86 18.47 2.60
N ASP A 198 -9.74 19.70 2.13
CA ASP A 198 -8.50 20.52 2.11
C ASP A 198 -7.35 19.90 1.29
N CYS A 199 -7.67 18.89 0.45
CA CYS A 199 -6.72 18.20 -0.44
C CYS A 199 -6.98 18.50 -1.92
N GLY A 200 -7.67 19.59 -2.25
CA GLY A 200 -7.95 20.03 -3.62
C GLY A 200 -9.19 19.42 -4.26
N CYS A 201 -9.74 18.35 -3.71
CA CYS A 201 -11.02 17.79 -4.14
C CYS A 201 -11.71 17.02 -3.01
N LEU A 202 -12.99 16.70 -3.19
CA LEU A 202 -13.75 15.82 -2.32
C LEU A 202 -14.59 14.88 -3.19
N LEU A 203 -14.46 13.59 -2.94
CA LEU A 203 -15.29 12.59 -3.61
C LEU A 203 -16.66 12.47 -2.94
N TYR A 204 -17.64 11.95 -3.69
CA TYR A 204 -18.87 11.44 -3.10
C TYR A 204 -18.52 10.14 -2.40
N THR A 205 -18.27 10.21 -1.11
CA THR A 205 -18.12 9.03 -0.28
C THR A 205 -19.50 8.56 0.15
N SER A 206 -19.71 7.25 0.23
CA SER A 206 -20.84 6.69 0.95
C SER A 206 -20.72 7.07 2.43
N ASP A 207 -21.77 6.90 3.20
CA ASP A 207 -21.98 7.33 4.60
C ASP A 207 -20.91 6.92 5.62
N ALA A 208 -19.72 6.59 5.19
CA ALA A 208 -18.60 6.19 6.05
C ALA A 208 -17.69 7.38 6.44
N ALA A 209 -18.20 8.58 6.38
CA ALA A 209 -17.50 9.76 6.88
C ALA A 209 -18.11 10.24 8.17
#